data_dd5b390c45326b31b38e70822eef7aa3
#
_entry.id   dd5b390c45326b31b38e70822eef7aa3
#
_cell.length_a   1.000
_cell.length_b   1.000
_cell.length_c   1.000
_cell.angle_alpha   90.00
_cell.angle_beta   90.00
_cell.angle_gamma   90.00
#
_symmetry.space_group_name_H-M   'P 1'
#
loop_
_entity.id
_entity.type
_entity.pdbx_description
1 polymer ?
#
loop_
_entity_poly.entity_id
_entity_poly.type
_entity_poly.pdbx_seq_one_letter_code
_entity_poly.pdbx_strand_id
1 'polypeptide(L)'
;MRLNRGSGLPGLAGVRQSGTIPLGRGRLLRPLLSWRKSELETLVHGAGIEPVADPSNRDERFDRVRMRRALAEADWLDPVALARSAALLGEAEAALEGVVAQTYSECVRREAGGYGYSARGTDYIRLEVVRRILAEMGAKPPRAEISRLAARLDAGENASLAGILAVPSSENGGARWTFRPEPPRRSG
;
A
#
# COMPACT_ATOMS: atom_id res chain seq x y z
N MET A 1 15.99 2.97 0.46
CA MET A 1 15.46 2.17 -0.69
C MET A 1 14.03 2.57 -1.09
N ARG A 2 13.03 2.47 -0.22
CA ARG A 2 11.64 2.79 -0.58
C ARG A 2 11.42 4.28 -0.86
N LEU A 3 12.06 5.17 -0.09
CA LEU A 3 12.02 6.61 -0.32
C LEU A 3 12.54 6.97 -1.72
N ASN A 4 13.69 6.43 -2.13
CA ASN A 4 14.28 6.67 -3.46
C ASN A 4 13.44 6.14 -4.63
N ARG A 5 12.48 5.25 -4.35
CA ARG A 5 11.54 4.70 -5.37
C ARG A 5 10.20 5.44 -5.39
N GLY A 6 10.09 6.57 -4.70
CA GLY A 6 8.82 7.32 -4.62
C GLY A 6 7.70 6.53 -3.97
N SER A 7 8.03 5.66 -3.01
CA SER A 7 7.02 4.87 -2.30
C SER A 7 6.07 5.80 -1.55
N GLY A 8 4.77 5.57 -1.70
CA GLY A 8 3.75 6.25 -0.90
C GLY A 8 3.76 5.84 0.56
N LEU A 9 2.80 6.37 1.32
CA LEU A 9 2.67 6.18 2.77
C LEU A 9 2.84 4.70 3.22
N PRO A 10 2.18 3.68 2.59
CA PRO A 10 2.36 2.28 2.97
C PRO A 10 3.80 1.79 2.84
N GLY A 11 4.53 2.31 1.86
CA GLY A 11 5.93 1.95 1.64
C GLY A 11 6.88 2.58 2.63
N LEU A 12 6.63 3.81 3.06
CA LEU A 12 7.44 4.56 4.01
C LEU A 12 7.21 4.10 5.45
N ALA A 13 5.99 3.71 5.81
CA ALA A 13 5.66 3.10 7.11
C ALA A 13 6.43 1.80 7.38
N GLY A 14 7.04 1.20 6.37
CA GLY A 14 7.93 0.06 6.52
C GLY A 14 7.22 -1.24 6.88
N VAL A 15 7.92 -2.08 7.64
CA VAL A 15 7.40 -3.37 8.12
C VAL A 15 6.65 -3.14 9.43
N ARG A 16 5.44 -3.69 9.56
CA ARG A 16 4.60 -3.54 10.75
C ARG A 16 4.76 -4.69 11.72
N GLN A 17 4.52 -4.43 13.01
CA GLN A 17 4.52 -5.47 14.05
C GLN A 17 3.45 -6.53 13.79
N SER A 18 2.31 -6.12 13.24
CA SER A 18 1.26 -7.05 12.83
C SER A 18 0.78 -6.77 11.41
N GLY A 19 0.30 -7.81 10.72
CA GLY A 19 -0.23 -7.73 9.38
C GLY A 19 -0.93 -9.02 8.99
N THR A 20 -1.35 -9.15 7.75
CA THR A 20 -1.90 -10.39 7.19
C THR A 20 -0.81 -11.20 6.52
N ILE A 21 -0.93 -12.51 6.56
CA ILE A 21 -0.04 -13.42 5.81
C ILE A 21 -0.32 -13.22 4.31
N PRO A 22 0.70 -12.95 3.47
CA PRO A 22 0.52 -12.93 2.03
C PRO A 22 -0.06 -14.27 1.56
N LEU A 23 -1.12 -14.22 0.75
CA LEU A 23 -1.81 -15.39 0.19
C LEU A 23 -2.49 -16.32 1.23
N GLY A 24 -2.70 -15.87 2.48
CA GLY A 24 -3.32 -16.68 3.53
C GLY A 24 -4.36 -15.93 4.37
N ARG A 25 -5.07 -16.67 5.24
CA ARG A 25 -6.08 -16.13 6.20
C ARG A 25 -5.51 -15.95 7.61
N GLY A 26 -4.21 -15.91 7.79
CA GLY A 26 -3.58 -15.82 9.10
C GLY A 26 -3.13 -14.39 9.44
N ARG A 27 -2.92 -14.15 10.74
CA ARG A 27 -2.29 -12.94 11.26
C ARG A 27 -0.77 -13.17 11.36
N LEU A 28 0.01 -12.27 10.79
CA LEU A 28 1.47 -12.29 10.89
C LEU A 28 1.90 -11.35 12.01
N LEU A 29 2.60 -11.87 13.01
CA LEU A 29 3.15 -11.10 14.12
C LEU A 29 4.67 -11.04 14.03
N ARG A 30 5.25 -9.89 14.35
CA ARG A 30 6.70 -9.65 14.40
C ARG A 30 7.07 -9.01 15.73
N PRO A 31 7.11 -9.82 16.82
CA PRO A 31 7.31 -9.31 18.18
C PRO A 31 8.69 -8.68 18.40
N LEU A 32 9.68 -9.08 17.61
CA LEU A 32 11.07 -8.62 17.75
C LEU A 32 11.41 -7.40 16.87
N LEU A 33 10.41 -6.79 16.22
CA LEU A 33 10.64 -5.70 15.27
C LEU A 33 11.25 -4.44 15.93
N SER A 34 10.99 -4.21 17.21
CA SER A 34 11.53 -3.09 18.00
C SER A 34 12.92 -3.36 18.61
N TRP A 35 13.40 -4.60 18.54
CA TRP A 35 14.68 -4.99 19.12
C TRP A 35 15.84 -4.67 18.16
N ARG A 36 16.95 -4.20 18.71
CA ARG A 36 18.20 -4.08 17.96
C ARG A 36 18.83 -5.45 17.78
N LYS A 37 19.54 -5.64 16.68
CA LYS A 37 20.27 -6.90 16.43
C LYS A 37 21.26 -7.23 17.55
N SER A 38 22.00 -6.23 18.06
CA SER A 38 22.93 -6.39 19.17
C SER A 38 22.27 -6.86 20.47
N GLU A 39 21.05 -6.39 20.77
CA GLU A 39 20.28 -6.82 21.95
C GLU A 39 19.89 -8.29 21.83
N LEU A 40 19.45 -8.71 20.64
CA LEU A 40 19.12 -10.10 20.36
C LEU A 40 20.35 -11.01 20.40
N GLU A 41 21.50 -10.55 19.88
CA GLU A 41 22.77 -11.29 19.95
C GLU A 41 23.20 -11.48 21.41
N THR A 42 23.11 -10.44 22.24
CA THR A 42 23.43 -10.53 23.67
C THR A 42 22.53 -11.55 24.38
N LEU A 43 21.23 -11.53 24.09
CA LEU A 43 20.26 -12.44 24.70
C LEU A 43 20.52 -13.89 24.28
N VAL A 44 20.79 -14.14 23.00
CA VAL A 44 21.05 -15.47 22.45
C VAL A 44 22.35 -16.05 23.02
N HIS A 45 23.42 -15.26 23.10
CA HIS A 45 24.69 -15.69 23.72
C HIS A 45 24.52 -15.95 25.22
N GLY A 46 23.75 -15.09 25.92
CA GLY A 46 23.44 -15.29 27.34
C GLY A 46 22.63 -16.54 27.62
N ALA A 47 21.87 -17.03 26.65
CA ALA A 47 21.14 -18.30 26.69
C ALA A 47 22.02 -19.52 26.30
N GLY A 48 23.30 -19.33 26.00
CA GLY A 48 24.21 -20.40 25.58
C GLY A 48 23.92 -20.92 24.16
N ILE A 49 23.19 -20.17 23.34
CA ILE A 49 22.86 -20.55 21.96
C ILE A 49 23.86 -19.88 21.02
N GLU A 50 24.51 -20.65 20.17
CA GLU A 50 25.41 -20.13 19.15
C GLU A 50 24.63 -19.93 17.83
N PRO A 51 24.46 -18.68 17.37
CA PRO A 51 23.71 -18.40 16.14
C PRO A 51 24.51 -18.79 14.90
N VAL A 52 23.83 -19.41 13.93
CA VAL A 52 24.45 -19.75 12.64
C VAL A 52 24.77 -18.47 11.86
N ALA A 53 26.01 -18.32 11.45
CA ALA A 53 26.46 -17.23 10.60
C ALA A 53 26.18 -17.57 9.14
N ASP A 54 25.08 -17.03 8.60
CA ASP A 54 24.75 -17.17 7.17
C ASP A 54 25.64 -16.23 6.33
N PRO A 55 26.49 -16.76 5.42
CA PRO A 55 27.35 -15.97 4.56
C PRO A 55 26.61 -14.95 3.70
N SER A 56 25.35 -15.23 3.32
CA SER A 56 24.53 -14.33 2.52
C SER A 56 24.26 -12.98 3.20
N ASN A 57 24.40 -12.92 4.54
CA ASN A 57 24.26 -11.68 5.30
C ASN A 57 25.39 -10.67 5.08
N ARG A 58 26.51 -11.12 4.48
CA ARG A 58 27.68 -10.29 4.15
C ARG A 58 27.83 -10.06 2.65
N ASP A 59 26.97 -10.67 1.82
CA ASP A 59 27.06 -10.61 0.37
C ASP A 59 26.54 -9.26 -0.15
N GLU A 60 27.44 -8.42 -0.63
CA GLU A 60 27.14 -7.09 -1.17
C GLU A 60 26.36 -7.10 -2.48
N ARG A 61 26.14 -8.25 -3.12
CA ARG A 61 25.20 -8.38 -4.25
C ARG A 61 23.78 -8.04 -3.85
N PHE A 62 23.46 -8.16 -2.56
CA PHE A 62 22.13 -7.80 -2.05
C PHE A 62 22.05 -6.33 -1.63
N ASP A 63 21.12 -5.59 -2.18
CA ASP A 63 20.83 -4.19 -1.85
C ASP A 63 20.70 -3.94 -0.33
N ARG A 64 20.12 -4.90 0.39
CA ARG A 64 19.95 -4.80 1.86
C ARG A 64 21.28 -4.76 2.61
N VAL A 65 22.30 -5.47 2.14
CA VAL A 65 23.63 -5.50 2.76
C VAL A 65 24.34 -4.17 2.53
N ARG A 66 24.35 -3.71 1.26
CA ARG A 66 24.91 -2.39 0.89
C ARG A 66 24.27 -1.26 1.68
N MET A 67 22.91 -1.29 1.82
CA MET A 67 22.18 -0.27 2.54
C MET A 67 22.50 -0.29 4.05
N ARG A 68 22.59 -1.47 4.67
CA ARG A 68 22.96 -1.58 6.09
C ARG A 68 24.36 -1.03 6.35
N ARG A 69 25.30 -1.30 5.46
CA ARG A 69 26.65 -0.75 5.55
C ARG A 69 26.65 0.78 5.42
N ALA A 70 25.99 1.31 4.39
CA ALA A 70 25.87 2.76 4.20
C ALA A 70 25.19 3.46 5.40
N LEU A 71 24.17 2.81 6.01
CA LEU A 71 23.53 3.34 7.21
C LEU A 71 24.43 3.29 8.45
N ALA A 72 25.31 2.28 8.56
CA ALA A 72 26.26 2.18 9.67
C ALA A 72 27.37 3.24 9.58
N GLU A 73 27.70 3.68 8.37
CA GLU A 73 28.69 4.74 8.09
C GLU A 73 28.07 6.16 8.14
N ALA A 74 26.75 6.28 8.19
CA ALA A 74 26.02 7.56 8.21
C ALA A 74 25.79 8.02 9.66
N ASP A 75 26.79 8.66 10.26
CA ASP A 75 26.76 9.17 11.64
C ASP A 75 25.71 10.28 11.87
N TRP A 76 25.31 10.97 10.81
CA TRP A 76 24.26 12.00 10.80
C TRP A 76 22.83 11.41 10.84
N LEU A 77 22.68 10.09 10.71
CA LEU A 77 21.38 9.43 10.62
C LEU A 77 21.09 8.63 11.89
N ASP A 78 20.04 9.01 12.62
CA ASP A 78 19.57 8.25 13.79
C ASP A 78 18.59 7.14 13.39
N PRO A 79 18.99 5.86 13.48
CA PRO A 79 18.10 4.74 13.17
C PRO A 79 16.85 4.68 14.06
N VAL A 80 16.94 5.17 15.31
CA VAL A 80 15.81 5.19 16.25
C VAL A 80 14.79 6.25 15.83
N ALA A 81 15.26 7.44 15.44
CA ALA A 81 14.39 8.49 14.91
C ALA A 81 13.71 8.06 13.62
N LEU A 82 14.43 7.36 12.72
CA LEU A 82 13.84 6.78 11.50
C LEU A 82 12.77 5.74 11.80
N ALA A 83 13.02 4.84 12.76
CA ALA A 83 12.04 3.82 13.16
C ALA A 83 10.78 4.47 13.76
N ARG A 84 10.96 5.52 14.58
CA ARG A 84 9.85 6.31 15.15
C ARG A 84 9.03 6.99 14.05
N SER A 85 9.69 7.63 13.09
CA SER A 85 9.01 8.25 11.95
C SER A 85 8.21 7.24 11.14
N ALA A 86 8.78 6.05 10.88
CA ALA A 86 8.09 4.98 10.19
C ALA A 86 6.86 4.47 10.98
N ALA A 87 6.94 4.39 12.31
CA ALA A 87 5.81 4.02 13.16
C ALA A 87 4.68 5.03 13.08
N LEU A 88 4.99 6.34 13.19
CA LEU A 88 4.00 7.43 13.06
C LEU A 88 3.33 7.44 11.67
N LEU A 89 4.09 7.20 10.60
CA LEU A 89 3.54 7.02 9.26
C LEU A 89 2.61 5.81 9.19
N GLY A 90 2.91 4.75 9.94
CA GLY A 90 2.06 3.57 10.06
C GLY A 90 0.72 3.84 10.76
N GLU A 91 0.75 4.66 11.81
CA GLU A 91 -0.46 5.10 12.50
C GLU A 91 -1.33 6.00 11.61
N ALA A 92 -0.70 6.95 10.91
CA ALA A 92 -1.39 7.81 9.95
C ALA A 92 -2.04 7.00 8.81
N GLU A 93 -1.35 5.98 8.29
CA GLU A 93 -1.93 5.09 7.28
C GLU A 93 -3.12 4.31 7.83
N ALA A 94 -3.05 3.78 9.06
CA ALA A 94 -4.17 3.06 9.67
C ALA A 94 -5.40 3.97 9.85
N ALA A 95 -5.20 5.23 10.24
CA ALA A 95 -6.25 6.22 10.33
C ALA A 95 -6.89 6.51 8.96
N LEU A 96 -6.07 6.71 7.92
CA LEU A 96 -6.55 6.92 6.55
C LEU A 96 -7.29 5.70 5.99
N GLU A 97 -6.83 4.49 6.28
CA GLU A 97 -7.53 3.24 5.92
C GLU A 97 -8.95 3.19 6.55
N GLY A 98 -9.09 3.64 7.79
CA GLY A 98 -10.40 3.80 8.45
C GLY A 98 -11.32 4.76 7.70
N VAL A 99 -10.80 5.92 7.30
CA VAL A 99 -11.55 6.91 6.50
C VAL A 99 -11.94 6.33 5.12
N VAL A 100 -11.02 5.64 4.46
CA VAL A 100 -11.30 4.96 3.17
C VAL A 100 -12.38 3.90 3.33
N ALA A 101 -12.31 3.08 4.37
CA ALA A 101 -13.32 2.05 4.64
C ALA A 101 -14.70 2.64 4.90
N GLN A 102 -14.78 3.71 5.69
CA GLN A 102 -16.02 4.43 5.93
C GLN A 102 -16.57 5.03 4.63
N THR A 103 -15.74 5.79 3.89
CA THR A 103 -16.15 6.38 2.60
C THR A 103 -16.63 5.31 1.61
N TYR A 104 -15.95 4.16 1.59
CA TYR A 104 -16.35 3.03 0.75
C TYR A 104 -17.75 2.54 1.14
N SER A 105 -18.02 2.32 2.42
CA SER A 105 -19.32 1.82 2.91
C SER A 105 -20.47 2.80 2.67
N GLU A 106 -20.21 4.09 2.74
CA GLU A 106 -21.21 5.16 2.57
C GLU A 106 -21.48 5.49 1.10
N CYS A 107 -20.43 5.52 0.27
CA CYS A 107 -20.46 6.09 -1.07
C CYS A 107 -20.41 5.08 -2.21
N VAL A 108 -20.09 3.80 -1.93
CA VAL A 108 -20.05 2.75 -2.95
C VAL A 108 -21.27 1.87 -2.85
N ARG A 109 -21.87 1.57 -3.99
CA ARG A 109 -23.01 0.63 -4.11
C ARG A 109 -22.71 -0.40 -5.16
N ARG A 110 -23.03 -1.65 -4.86
CA ARG A 110 -22.99 -2.72 -5.87
C ARG A 110 -24.23 -2.59 -6.76
N GLU A 111 -24.00 -2.62 -8.05
CA GLU A 111 -25.02 -2.49 -9.08
C GLU A 111 -25.02 -3.71 -10.00
N ALA A 112 -26.03 -3.84 -10.86
CA ALA A 112 -26.08 -4.90 -11.86
C ALA A 112 -24.85 -4.81 -12.79
N GLY A 113 -23.94 -5.77 -12.64
CA GLY A 113 -22.72 -5.87 -13.43
C GLY A 113 -21.54 -5.00 -13.00
N GLY A 114 -21.59 -4.37 -11.80
CA GLY A 114 -20.45 -3.56 -11.35
C GLY A 114 -20.66 -2.78 -10.06
N TYR A 115 -20.13 -1.57 -10.03
CA TYR A 115 -20.16 -0.67 -8.87
C TYR A 115 -20.46 0.76 -9.27
N GLY A 116 -21.28 1.44 -8.47
CA GLY A 116 -21.48 2.89 -8.51
C GLY A 116 -20.77 3.54 -7.32
N TYR A 117 -20.07 4.63 -7.54
CA TYR A 117 -19.35 5.40 -6.53
C TYR A 117 -19.73 6.87 -6.60
N SER A 118 -20.31 7.43 -5.53
CA SER A 118 -20.49 8.87 -5.38
C SER A 118 -19.14 9.46 -4.95
N ALA A 119 -18.40 10.06 -5.89
CA ALA A 119 -17.01 10.46 -5.73
C ALA A 119 -16.88 11.63 -4.73
N ARG A 120 -16.50 11.31 -3.49
CA ARG A 120 -16.34 12.27 -2.38
C ARG A 120 -14.97 12.14 -1.73
N GLY A 121 -14.57 13.20 -1.01
CA GLY A 121 -13.34 13.25 -0.24
C GLY A 121 -12.16 13.82 -1.05
N THR A 122 -10.99 13.77 -0.44
CA THR A 122 -9.73 14.21 -1.07
C THR A 122 -9.30 13.24 -2.16
N ASP A 123 -8.40 13.66 -3.03
CA ASP A 123 -7.85 12.82 -4.11
C ASP A 123 -7.28 11.50 -3.58
N TYR A 124 -6.58 11.54 -2.44
CA TYR A 124 -6.06 10.32 -1.83
C TYR A 124 -7.17 9.33 -1.49
N ILE A 125 -8.24 9.78 -0.83
CA ILE A 125 -9.38 8.91 -0.45
C ILE A 125 -10.08 8.37 -1.69
N ARG A 126 -10.35 9.23 -2.68
CA ARG A 126 -10.99 8.82 -3.93
C ARG A 126 -10.18 7.76 -4.67
N LEU A 127 -8.85 7.93 -4.76
CA LEU A 127 -7.95 6.97 -5.39
C LEU A 127 -7.95 5.62 -4.65
N GLU A 128 -7.95 5.62 -3.31
CA GLU A 128 -7.97 4.38 -2.53
C GLU A 128 -9.33 3.67 -2.61
N VAL A 129 -10.45 4.41 -2.66
CA VAL A 129 -11.79 3.84 -2.91
C VAL A 129 -11.84 3.19 -4.29
N VAL A 130 -11.36 3.87 -5.34
CA VAL A 130 -11.29 3.33 -6.71
C VAL A 130 -10.41 2.09 -6.75
N ARG A 131 -9.22 2.12 -6.11
CA ARG A 131 -8.33 0.96 -5.99
C ARG A 131 -9.05 -0.25 -5.38
N ARG A 132 -9.86 -0.03 -4.35
CA ARG A 132 -10.64 -1.08 -3.70
C ARG A 132 -11.74 -1.64 -4.61
N ILE A 133 -12.47 -0.77 -5.32
CA ILE A 133 -13.47 -1.19 -6.32
C ILE A 133 -12.83 -2.07 -7.39
N LEU A 134 -11.70 -1.61 -7.97
CA LEU A 134 -10.98 -2.37 -8.99
C LEU A 134 -10.50 -3.73 -8.47
N ALA A 135 -10.03 -3.78 -7.21
CA ALA A 135 -9.60 -5.03 -6.57
C ALA A 135 -10.76 -6.01 -6.36
N GLU A 136 -11.95 -5.54 -5.98
CA GLU A 136 -13.15 -6.38 -5.86
C GLU A 136 -13.65 -6.88 -7.23
N MET A 137 -13.36 -6.14 -8.30
CA MET A 137 -13.58 -6.57 -9.69
C MET A 137 -12.45 -7.44 -10.26
N GLY A 138 -11.46 -7.83 -9.44
CA GLY A 138 -10.36 -8.72 -9.82
C GLY A 138 -9.13 -8.03 -10.41
N ALA A 139 -9.07 -6.70 -10.48
CA ALA A 139 -7.97 -5.94 -11.06
C ALA A 139 -7.12 -5.25 -9.98
N LYS A 140 -5.78 -5.27 -10.16
CA LYS A 140 -4.82 -4.62 -9.24
C LYS A 140 -3.80 -3.77 -10.01
N PRO A 141 -4.25 -2.74 -10.74
CA PRO A 141 -3.35 -1.90 -11.51
C PRO A 141 -2.43 -1.06 -10.60
N PRO A 142 -1.29 -0.58 -11.12
CA PRO A 142 -0.41 0.34 -10.42
C PRO A 142 -1.13 1.66 -10.05
N ARG A 143 -0.74 2.27 -8.91
CA ARG A 143 -1.34 3.53 -8.43
C ARG A 143 -1.33 4.64 -9.48
N ALA A 144 -0.25 4.77 -10.26
CA ALA A 144 -0.14 5.79 -11.30
C ALA A 144 -1.22 5.63 -12.40
N GLU A 145 -1.64 4.41 -12.70
CA GLU A 145 -2.70 4.15 -13.66
C GLU A 145 -4.08 4.49 -13.08
N ILE A 146 -4.31 4.17 -11.80
CA ILE A 146 -5.52 4.57 -11.08
C ILE A 146 -5.64 6.10 -11.02
N SER A 147 -4.53 6.80 -10.77
CA SER A 147 -4.50 8.27 -10.77
C SER A 147 -4.88 8.86 -12.12
N ARG A 148 -4.36 8.29 -13.22
CA ARG A 148 -4.72 8.70 -14.59
C ARG A 148 -6.20 8.41 -14.90
N LEU A 149 -6.71 7.27 -14.46
CA LEU A 149 -8.13 6.93 -14.59
C LEU A 149 -8.99 7.98 -13.88
N ALA A 150 -8.69 8.28 -12.60
CA ALA A 150 -9.46 9.24 -11.81
C ALA A 150 -9.44 10.65 -12.43
N ALA A 151 -8.28 11.10 -12.92
CA ALA A 151 -8.16 12.40 -13.59
C ALA A 151 -9.05 12.51 -14.85
N ARG A 152 -9.17 11.45 -15.62
CA ARG A 152 -10.07 11.42 -16.78
C ARG A 152 -11.54 11.45 -16.36
N LEU A 153 -11.90 10.72 -15.31
CA LEU A 153 -13.25 10.73 -14.78
C LEU A 153 -13.63 12.12 -14.22
N ASP A 154 -12.69 12.81 -13.58
CA ASP A 154 -12.88 14.19 -13.14
C ASP A 154 -13.07 15.17 -14.30
N ALA A 155 -12.44 14.90 -15.45
CA ALA A 155 -12.62 15.65 -16.68
C ALA A 155 -13.93 15.30 -17.43
N GLY A 156 -14.76 14.39 -16.88
CA GLY A 156 -16.00 13.93 -17.52
C GLY A 156 -15.79 12.93 -18.64
N GLU A 157 -14.61 12.32 -18.75
CA GLU A 157 -14.26 11.38 -19.81
C GLU A 157 -14.42 9.93 -19.37
N ASN A 158 -14.97 9.07 -20.23
CA ASN A 158 -14.93 7.63 -20.03
C ASN A 158 -13.48 7.13 -20.09
N ALA A 159 -13.16 6.16 -19.25
CA ALA A 159 -11.85 5.55 -19.23
C ALA A 159 -11.92 4.06 -18.95
N SER A 160 -11.03 3.28 -19.57
CA SER A 160 -10.88 1.85 -19.31
C SER A 160 -9.55 1.55 -18.68
N LEU A 161 -9.55 0.64 -17.71
CA LEU A 161 -8.34 0.19 -17.02
C LEU A 161 -8.48 -1.28 -16.63
N ALA A 162 -7.53 -2.11 -17.05
CA ALA A 162 -7.48 -3.54 -16.71
C ALA A 162 -8.80 -4.30 -17.02
N GLY A 163 -9.44 -3.99 -18.14
CA GLY A 163 -10.70 -4.62 -18.58
C GLY A 163 -11.95 -4.10 -17.85
N ILE A 164 -11.84 -2.99 -17.13
CA ILE A 164 -12.94 -2.32 -16.45
C ILE A 164 -13.17 -0.96 -17.10
N LEU A 165 -14.38 -0.74 -17.59
CA LEU A 165 -14.83 0.56 -18.10
C LEU A 165 -15.39 1.38 -16.94
N ALA A 166 -14.87 2.58 -16.76
CA ALA A 166 -15.34 3.58 -15.82
C ALA A 166 -16.00 4.74 -16.58
N VAL A 167 -17.21 5.12 -16.15
CA VAL A 167 -18.04 6.14 -16.79
C VAL A 167 -18.42 7.18 -15.73
N PRO A 168 -18.05 8.46 -15.92
CA PRO A 168 -18.47 9.54 -15.04
C PRO A 168 -19.89 9.98 -15.40
N SER A 169 -20.63 10.41 -14.40
CA SER A 169 -21.94 11.04 -14.50
C SER A 169 -22.11 12.05 -13.36
N SER A 170 -23.19 12.80 -13.36
CA SER A 170 -23.58 13.66 -12.25
C SER A 170 -24.89 13.16 -11.67
N GLU A 171 -24.94 13.04 -10.35
CA GLU A 171 -26.14 12.65 -9.62
C GLU A 171 -26.33 13.57 -8.41
N ASN A 172 -27.50 14.17 -8.27
CA ASN A 172 -27.85 15.11 -7.19
C ASN A 172 -26.81 16.24 -7.01
N GLY A 173 -26.21 16.75 -8.11
CA GLY A 173 -25.20 17.79 -8.09
C GLY A 173 -23.80 17.34 -7.67
N GLY A 174 -23.58 16.04 -7.49
CA GLY A 174 -22.27 15.45 -7.15
C GLY A 174 -21.74 14.55 -8.27
N ALA A 175 -20.42 14.37 -8.30
CA ALA A 175 -19.78 13.45 -9.24
C ALA A 175 -20.09 12.01 -8.85
N ARG A 176 -20.50 11.22 -9.83
CA ARG A 176 -20.73 9.77 -9.71
C ARG A 176 -19.92 9.03 -10.77
N TRP A 177 -19.25 7.98 -10.39
CA TRP A 177 -18.49 7.11 -11.29
C TRP A 177 -19.07 5.69 -11.26
N THR A 178 -19.32 5.12 -12.43
CA THR A 178 -19.81 3.74 -12.56
C THR A 178 -18.71 2.86 -13.15
N PHE A 179 -18.46 1.72 -12.53
CA PHE A 179 -17.45 0.74 -12.94
C PHE A 179 -18.11 -0.55 -13.37
N ARG A 180 -17.80 -1.04 -14.57
CA ARG A 180 -18.35 -2.29 -15.12
C ARG A 180 -17.30 -3.01 -15.97
N PRO A 181 -17.40 -4.32 -16.19
CA PRO A 181 -16.55 -5.01 -17.15
C PRO A 181 -16.63 -4.33 -18.52
N GLU A 182 -15.48 -4.16 -19.17
CA GLU A 182 -15.43 -3.61 -20.52
C GLU A 182 -16.10 -4.58 -21.50
N PRO A 183 -17.04 -4.12 -22.33
CA PRO A 183 -17.66 -4.98 -23.32
C PRO A 183 -16.60 -5.50 -24.30
N PRO A 184 -16.75 -6.73 -24.81
CA PRO A 184 -15.82 -7.26 -25.80
C PRO A 184 -15.73 -6.31 -26.99
N ARG A 185 -14.51 -6.05 -27.47
CA ARG A 185 -14.32 -5.24 -28.69
C ARG A 185 -15.03 -5.92 -29.84
N ARG A 186 -15.91 -5.21 -30.52
CA ARG A 186 -16.47 -5.69 -31.77
C ARG A 186 -15.29 -5.81 -32.74
N SER A 187 -14.95 -7.06 -33.11
CA SER A 187 -14.07 -7.34 -34.25
C SER A 187 -14.86 -6.89 -35.48
N GLY A 188 -14.43 -5.79 -36.09
CA GLY A 188 -14.90 -5.39 -37.42
C GLY A 188 -14.14 -6.17 -38.47
#